data_8f48c719ff85f7cff3384e664be92eac
#
_entry.id   8f48c719ff85f7cff3384e664be92eac
#
_cell.length_a   1.000
_cell.length_b   1.000
_cell.length_c   1.000
_cell.angle_alpha   90.00
_cell.angle_beta   90.00
_cell.angle_gamma   90.00
#
_symmetry.space_group_name_H-M   'P 1'
#
loop_
_entity.id
_entity.type
_entity.pdbx_description
1 polymer ?
#
loop_
_entity_poly.entity_id
_entity_poly.type
_entity_poly.pdbx_seq_one_letter_code
_entity_poly.pdbx_strand_id
1 'polypeptide(L)'
;MPHVYVTGHKNPDTDTIASAIGYAEFKNLVDPENDYAPARLGDVNPQTAWALEKSGAESPKRIRHIMLRVKDVMARDVAVAHKNDPLRNVGLTMAQRNISQLPVVDDDGSLVGIITERNLARMYVRESRGASSFKDSPVSVGAMVEVLEGELLVGENRESSGQLWVISMGVDSMGKSMKQGDVVVVGDRPEAQRRAIELGAGVLVVSNGVRPEAEVLQMAEERGTTVVLSPLDSYVTSRLIQLSVPCWEVMSENPLTVHPDDLITDIT
;
A
#
# COMPACT_ATOMS: atom_id res chain seq x y z
N MET A 1 10.33 29.36 2.40
CA MET A 1 11.78 29.55 2.66
C MET A 1 12.20 28.63 3.79
N PRO A 2 13.31 27.89 3.67
CA PRO A 2 13.83 27.11 4.78
C PRO A 2 14.24 28.03 5.93
N HIS A 3 13.89 27.66 7.16
CA HIS A 3 14.25 28.42 8.35
C HIS A 3 15.55 27.87 8.95
N VAL A 4 16.59 28.70 9.05
CA VAL A 4 17.92 28.32 9.48
C VAL A 4 18.30 29.01 10.79
N TYR A 5 18.51 28.23 11.85
CA TYR A 5 18.99 28.77 13.11
C TYR A 5 20.52 28.95 13.10
N VAL A 6 20.97 30.14 13.44
CA VAL A 6 22.38 30.44 13.67
C VAL A 6 22.65 30.38 15.17
N THR A 7 23.52 29.46 15.59
CA THR A 7 23.83 29.25 17.01
C THR A 7 25.32 29.07 17.24
N GLY A 8 25.79 29.36 18.45
CA GLY A 8 27.15 29.09 18.91
C GLY A 8 27.21 27.91 19.89
N HIS A 9 28.10 28.00 20.87
CA HIS A 9 28.30 26.91 21.83
C HIS A 9 27.21 26.82 22.91
N LYS A 10 27.19 25.68 23.64
CA LYS A 10 26.11 25.31 24.58
C LYS A 10 25.96 26.31 25.74
N ASN A 11 27.01 26.90 26.23
CA ASN A 11 27.03 27.90 27.31
C ASN A 11 27.30 29.28 26.69
N PRO A 12 26.32 29.98 26.14
CA PRO A 12 26.54 31.16 25.35
C PRO A 12 27.06 32.32 26.19
N ASP A 13 28.18 32.90 25.78
CA ASP A 13 28.72 34.17 26.28
C ASP A 13 28.30 35.31 25.37
N THR A 14 28.74 36.52 25.66
CA THR A 14 28.40 37.72 24.91
C THR A 14 28.87 37.65 23.45
N ASP A 15 30.04 37.09 23.21
CA ASP A 15 30.60 36.93 21.87
C ASP A 15 29.77 35.97 21.03
N THR A 16 29.42 34.83 21.61
CA THR A 16 28.54 33.83 20.98
C THR A 16 27.21 34.41 20.56
N ILE A 17 26.55 35.17 21.45
CA ILE A 17 25.27 35.79 21.18
C ILE A 17 25.37 36.89 20.13
N ALA A 18 26.35 37.76 20.24
CA ALA A 18 26.57 38.83 19.27
C ALA A 18 26.92 38.30 17.88
N SER A 19 27.73 37.26 17.80
CA SER A 19 28.10 36.60 16.55
C SER A 19 26.89 35.91 15.90
N ALA A 20 26.04 35.25 16.68
CA ALA A 20 24.84 34.62 16.16
C ALA A 20 23.85 35.64 15.56
N ILE A 21 23.65 36.77 16.26
CA ILE A 21 22.78 37.86 15.78
C ILE A 21 23.36 38.46 14.50
N GLY A 22 24.64 38.90 14.53
CA GLY A 22 25.28 39.56 13.40
C GLY A 22 25.41 38.67 12.17
N TYR A 23 25.68 37.37 12.35
CA TYR A 23 25.76 36.43 11.24
C TYR A 23 24.40 36.12 10.63
N ALA A 24 23.37 35.97 11.45
CA ALA A 24 21.99 35.78 10.95
C ALA A 24 21.53 36.98 10.11
N GLU A 25 21.76 38.21 10.62
CA GLU A 25 21.43 39.43 9.90
C GLU A 25 22.23 39.57 8.60
N PHE A 26 23.54 39.31 8.62
CA PHE A 26 24.37 39.30 7.42
C PHE A 26 23.85 38.29 6.38
N LYS A 27 23.54 37.06 6.80
CA LYS A 27 23.04 36.03 5.91
C LYS A 27 21.72 36.41 5.29
N ASN A 28 20.80 37.02 6.03
CA ASN A 28 19.52 37.49 5.49
C ASN A 28 19.67 38.58 4.42
N LEU A 29 20.80 39.32 4.45
CA LEU A 29 21.13 40.31 3.44
C LEU A 29 21.69 39.70 2.14
N VAL A 30 22.49 38.63 2.26
CA VAL A 30 23.26 38.08 1.14
C VAL A 30 22.69 36.77 0.56
N ASP A 31 21.75 36.14 1.26
CA ASP A 31 21.15 34.87 0.90
C ASP A 31 19.62 34.91 1.13
N PRO A 32 18.87 35.52 0.19
CA PRO A 32 17.43 35.70 0.31
C PRO A 32 16.59 34.43 0.12
N GLU A 33 17.24 33.29 -0.24
CA GLU A 33 16.53 32.02 -0.41
C GLU A 33 16.20 31.34 0.93
N ASN A 34 16.86 31.74 2.01
CA ASN A 34 16.70 31.20 3.36
C ASN A 34 16.30 32.30 4.35
N ASP A 35 15.63 31.91 5.44
CA ASP A 35 15.29 32.76 6.58
C ASP A 35 16.20 32.41 7.78
N TYR A 36 17.14 33.28 8.08
CA TYR A 36 18.13 33.09 9.14
C TYR A 36 17.69 33.76 10.43
N ALA A 37 17.61 32.99 11.52
CA ALA A 37 17.26 33.49 12.84
C ALA A 37 18.36 33.17 13.88
N PRO A 38 18.74 34.12 14.72
CA PRO A 38 19.68 33.83 15.80
C PRO A 38 19.04 32.95 16.87
N ALA A 39 19.80 32.01 17.41
CA ALA A 39 19.33 31.08 18.44
C ALA A 39 20.43 30.85 19.49
N ARG A 40 20.05 30.36 20.67
CA ARG A 40 20.95 29.99 21.75
C ARG A 40 20.60 28.63 22.34
N LEU A 41 21.63 27.90 22.81
CA LEU A 41 21.48 26.56 23.40
C LEU A 41 21.42 26.58 24.92
N GLY A 42 21.82 27.67 25.57
CA GLY A 42 21.83 27.87 27.01
C GLY A 42 21.25 29.19 27.44
N ASP A 43 21.27 29.44 28.75
CA ASP A 43 20.82 30.71 29.32
C ASP A 43 21.88 31.80 29.13
N VAL A 44 21.45 33.02 28.86
CA VAL A 44 22.37 34.18 28.79
C VAL A 44 22.89 34.52 30.18
N ASN A 45 24.19 34.79 30.27
CA ASN A 45 24.79 35.26 31.51
C ASN A 45 24.43 36.75 31.80
N PRO A 46 24.62 37.24 33.03
CA PRO A 46 24.26 38.62 33.40
C PRO A 46 24.93 39.70 32.53
N GLN A 47 26.20 39.48 32.09
CA GLN A 47 26.91 40.39 31.22
C GLN A 47 26.25 40.46 29.83
N THR A 48 25.89 39.34 29.27
CA THR A 48 25.21 39.22 27.97
C THR A 48 23.79 39.84 28.06
N ALA A 49 23.07 39.59 29.13
CA ALA A 49 21.75 40.21 29.35
C ALA A 49 21.84 41.73 29.40
N TRP A 50 22.83 42.29 30.12
CA TRP A 50 23.07 43.70 30.16
C TRP A 50 23.43 44.30 28.78
N ALA A 51 24.29 43.59 28.02
CA ALA A 51 24.70 44.02 26.67
C ALA A 51 23.52 44.05 25.70
N LEU A 52 22.61 43.06 25.74
CA LEU A 52 21.41 42.99 24.93
C LEU A 52 20.47 44.14 25.30
N GLU A 53 20.25 44.40 26.59
CA GLU A 53 19.42 45.53 27.08
C GLU A 53 19.97 46.87 26.60
N LYS A 54 21.29 47.09 26.73
CA LYS A 54 21.93 48.33 26.32
C LYS A 54 21.94 48.58 24.81
N SER A 55 22.04 47.53 24.02
CA SER A 55 21.99 47.62 22.55
C SER A 55 20.58 47.68 21.98
N GLY A 56 19.55 47.35 22.77
CA GLY A 56 18.14 47.23 22.31
C GLY A 56 17.92 45.98 21.43
N ALA A 57 18.87 45.06 21.42
CA ALA A 57 18.76 43.81 20.65
C ALA A 57 17.91 42.80 21.42
N GLU A 58 17.01 42.11 20.68
CA GLU A 58 16.24 41.04 21.26
C GLU A 58 17.11 39.82 21.60
N SER A 59 16.79 39.16 22.71
CA SER A 59 17.51 37.92 23.09
C SER A 59 17.16 36.79 22.11
N PRO A 60 18.17 36.09 21.51
CA PRO A 60 17.96 35.00 20.63
C PRO A 60 17.08 33.93 21.24
N LYS A 61 16.24 33.27 20.39
CA LYS A 61 15.36 32.20 20.82
C LYS A 61 16.17 31.04 21.42
N ARG A 62 15.77 30.58 22.61
CA ARG A 62 16.36 29.38 23.19
C ARG A 62 15.84 28.14 22.48
N ILE A 63 16.74 27.34 21.93
CA ILE A 63 16.45 25.99 21.44
C ILE A 63 17.06 24.98 22.43
N ARG A 64 16.30 23.92 22.75
CA ARG A 64 16.72 22.97 23.80
C ARG A 64 17.83 22.04 23.32
N HIS A 65 17.78 21.66 22.03
CA HIS A 65 18.75 20.78 21.39
C HIS A 65 18.65 20.94 19.86
N ILE A 66 19.66 20.47 19.16
CA ILE A 66 19.76 20.42 17.69
C ILE A 66 19.62 18.99 17.16
N MET A 67 19.11 18.06 17.98
CA MET A 67 18.88 16.68 17.57
C MET A 67 17.72 16.61 16.60
N LEU A 68 17.91 15.82 15.54
CA LEU A 68 16.88 15.58 14.54
C LEU A 68 15.71 14.79 15.13
N ARG A 69 14.52 15.19 14.74
CA ARG A 69 13.27 14.47 15.00
C ARG A 69 12.86 13.70 13.75
N VAL A 70 11.95 12.75 13.91
CA VAL A 70 11.38 11.98 12.80
C VAL A 70 10.85 12.93 11.71
N LYS A 71 10.08 13.97 12.08
CA LYS A 71 9.51 14.95 11.14
C LYS A 71 10.54 15.71 10.30
N ASP A 72 11.80 15.79 10.75
CA ASP A 72 12.86 16.52 10.05
C ASP A 72 13.47 15.68 8.90
N VAL A 73 13.28 14.36 8.93
CA VAL A 73 13.86 13.41 7.96
C VAL A 73 12.84 12.50 7.28
N MET A 74 11.60 12.42 7.77
CA MET A 74 10.57 11.54 7.21
C MET A 74 10.17 12.00 5.81
N ALA A 75 9.88 11.04 4.93
CA ALA A 75 9.17 11.31 3.69
C ALA A 75 7.71 11.69 4.00
N ARG A 76 7.19 12.71 3.33
CA ARG A 76 5.81 13.21 3.55
C ARG A 76 4.82 12.73 2.50
N ASP A 77 5.30 12.49 1.29
CA ASP A 77 4.50 11.95 0.18
C ASP A 77 4.83 10.45 0.05
N VAL A 78 4.14 9.63 0.85
CA VAL A 78 4.32 8.19 0.89
C VAL A 78 3.17 7.52 0.19
N ALA A 79 3.48 6.60 -0.74
CA ALA A 79 2.46 5.73 -1.31
C ALA A 79 1.89 4.82 -0.21
N VAL A 80 0.59 4.61 -0.24
CA VAL A 80 -0.12 3.69 0.65
C VAL A 80 -0.97 2.73 -0.18
N ALA A 81 -1.29 1.57 0.38
CA ALA A 81 -2.32 0.67 -0.12
C ALA A 81 -3.52 0.69 0.83
N HIS A 82 -4.73 0.51 0.31
CA HIS A 82 -5.90 0.24 1.13
C HIS A 82 -5.99 -1.25 1.43
N LYS A 83 -6.46 -1.61 2.63
CA LYS A 83 -6.52 -3.01 3.09
C LYS A 83 -7.23 -3.96 2.11
N ASN A 84 -8.20 -3.45 1.36
CA ASN A 84 -8.99 -4.22 0.40
C ASN A 84 -8.43 -4.19 -1.03
N ASP A 85 -7.32 -3.49 -1.27
CA ASP A 85 -6.70 -3.46 -2.60
C ASP A 85 -6.24 -4.86 -3.01
N PRO A 86 -6.47 -5.28 -4.27
CA PRO A 86 -5.94 -6.53 -4.80
C PRO A 86 -4.42 -6.57 -4.73
N LEU A 87 -3.86 -7.71 -4.36
CA LEU A 87 -2.40 -7.90 -4.27
C LEU A 87 -1.66 -7.55 -5.56
N ARG A 88 -2.29 -7.81 -6.73
CA ARG A 88 -1.72 -7.41 -8.02
C ARG A 88 -1.43 -5.91 -8.06
N ASN A 89 -2.41 -5.10 -7.66
CA ASN A 89 -2.30 -3.64 -7.73
C ASN A 89 -1.24 -3.11 -6.75
N VAL A 90 -1.21 -3.68 -5.55
CA VAL A 90 -0.17 -3.38 -4.55
C VAL A 90 1.22 -3.72 -5.09
N GLY A 91 1.40 -4.92 -5.64
CA GLY A 91 2.66 -5.35 -6.24
C GLY A 91 3.10 -4.49 -7.43
N LEU A 92 2.16 -4.08 -8.30
CA LEU A 92 2.44 -3.15 -9.40
C LEU A 92 2.88 -1.77 -8.90
N THR A 93 2.20 -1.23 -7.88
CA THR A 93 2.58 0.05 -7.26
C THR A 93 4.00 -0.02 -6.69
N MET A 94 4.33 -1.10 -5.99
CA MET A 94 5.68 -1.31 -5.45
C MET A 94 6.73 -1.36 -6.57
N ALA A 95 6.47 -2.12 -7.62
CA ALA A 95 7.37 -2.25 -8.78
C ALA A 95 7.56 -0.92 -9.53
N GLN A 96 6.47 -0.21 -9.83
CA GLN A 96 6.50 1.06 -10.55
C GLN A 96 7.23 2.17 -9.78
N ARG A 97 7.07 2.21 -8.47
CA ARG A 97 7.71 3.20 -7.58
C ARG A 97 9.08 2.77 -7.08
N ASN A 98 9.52 1.56 -7.42
CA ASN A 98 10.78 0.96 -6.94
C ASN A 98 10.91 0.98 -5.41
N ILE A 99 9.85 0.57 -4.72
CA ILE A 99 9.77 0.48 -3.26
C ILE A 99 9.55 -0.96 -2.82
N SER A 100 10.21 -1.38 -1.75
CA SER A 100 10.16 -2.76 -1.24
C SER A 100 9.12 -2.97 -0.14
N GLN A 101 8.45 -1.91 0.29
CA GLN A 101 7.41 -1.96 1.32
C GLN A 101 6.39 -0.84 1.13
N LEU A 102 5.15 -1.09 1.54
CA LEU A 102 4.04 -0.18 1.40
C LEU A 102 3.19 -0.20 2.68
N PRO A 103 2.95 0.94 3.34
CA PRO A 103 1.99 1.03 4.42
C PRO A 103 0.59 0.70 3.93
N VAL A 104 -0.19 -0.01 4.75
CA VAL A 104 -1.58 -0.36 4.48
C VAL A 104 -2.49 0.41 5.43
N VAL A 105 -3.46 1.10 4.85
CA VAL A 105 -4.44 1.90 5.59
C VAL A 105 -5.84 1.31 5.44
N ASP A 106 -6.72 1.58 6.42
CA ASP A 106 -8.14 1.30 6.31
C ASP A 106 -8.91 2.44 5.64
N ASP A 107 -10.24 2.32 5.65
CA ASP A 107 -11.13 3.27 4.99
C ASP A 107 -11.11 4.67 5.66
N ASP A 108 -10.69 4.76 6.93
CA ASP A 108 -10.53 5.99 7.69
C ASP A 108 -9.13 6.61 7.51
N GLY A 109 -8.25 5.95 6.76
CA GLY A 109 -6.86 6.37 6.56
C GLY A 109 -5.93 6.01 7.72
N SER A 110 -6.39 5.20 8.68
CA SER A 110 -5.56 4.73 9.80
C SER A 110 -4.63 3.61 9.34
N LEU A 111 -3.37 3.65 9.80
CA LEU A 111 -2.38 2.63 9.50
C LEU A 111 -2.76 1.30 10.19
N VAL A 112 -3.04 0.27 9.40
CA VAL A 112 -3.42 -1.07 9.89
C VAL A 112 -2.36 -2.13 9.66
N GLY A 113 -1.42 -1.89 8.76
CA GLY A 113 -0.39 -2.86 8.46
C GLY A 113 0.71 -2.35 7.55
N ILE A 114 1.60 -3.25 7.19
CA ILE A 114 2.64 -3.02 6.19
C ILE A 114 2.76 -4.25 5.30
N ILE A 115 2.84 -4.04 4.00
CA ILE A 115 3.11 -5.11 3.04
C ILE A 115 4.52 -4.95 2.47
N THR A 116 5.23 -6.06 2.31
CA THR A 116 6.60 -6.08 1.81
C THR A 116 6.73 -7.09 0.66
N GLU A 117 7.77 -6.95 -0.16
CA GLU A 117 8.13 -7.96 -1.18
C GLU A 117 8.27 -9.36 -0.57
N ARG A 118 8.74 -9.47 0.68
CA ARG A 118 8.83 -10.75 1.40
C ARG A 118 7.45 -11.35 1.65
N ASN A 119 6.44 -10.54 1.96
CA ASN A 119 5.07 -11.02 2.13
C ASN A 119 4.54 -11.62 0.82
N LEU A 120 4.73 -10.92 -0.30
CA LEU A 120 4.33 -11.40 -1.64
C LEU A 120 5.06 -12.68 -2.03
N ALA A 121 6.37 -12.75 -1.81
CA ALA A 121 7.16 -13.95 -2.10
C ALA A 121 6.73 -15.16 -1.26
N ARG A 122 6.44 -14.96 0.03
CA ARG A 122 5.94 -16.04 0.92
C ARG A 122 4.58 -16.55 0.49
N MET A 123 3.66 -15.66 0.12
CA MET A 123 2.36 -16.05 -0.43
C MET A 123 2.55 -16.93 -1.67
N TYR A 124 3.32 -16.49 -2.63
CA TYR A 124 3.61 -17.23 -3.86
C TYR A 124 4.15 -18.65 -3.60
N VAL A 125 5.10 -18.78 -2.67
CA VAL A 125 5.67 -20.10 -2.30
C VAL A 125 4.63 -20.97 -1.58
N ARG A 126 3.80 -20.39 -0.71
CA ARG A 126 2.74 -21.11 0.03
C ARG A 126 1.71 -21.69 -0.93
N GLU A 127 1.25 -20.92 -1.90
CA GLU A 127 0.26 -21.33 -2.89
C GLU A 127 0.78 -22.42 -3.84
N SER A 128 2.08 -22.52 -4.05
CA SER A 128 2.67 -23.59 -4.87
C SER A 128 2.52 -25.01 -4.29
N ARG A 129 2.08 -25.12 -3.02
CA ARG A 129 1.97 -26.40 -2.30
C ARG A 129 0.60 -27.08 -2.38
N GLY A 130 -0.41 -26.44 -2.95
CA GLY A 130 -1.77 -27.00 -3.02
C GLY A 130 -2.66 -26.26 -4.00
N ALA A 131 -3.91 -26.72 -4.09
CA ALA A 131 -4.92 -26.04 -4.89
C ALA A 131 -5.27 -24.70 -4.22
N SER A 132 -5.31 -23.64 -4.99
CA SER A 132 -5.74 -22.31 -4.51
C SER A 132 -7.19 -22.35 -4.04
N SER A 133 -7.42 -21.91 -2.82
CA SER A 133 -8.74 -21.86 -2.21
C SER A 133 -8.95 -20.49 -1.58
N PHE A 134 -10.09 -19.90 -1.83
CA PHE A 134 -10.50 -18.61 -1.25
C PHE A 134 -11.32 -18.78 0.04
N LYS A 135 -11.29 -19.98 0.65
CA LYS A 135 -12.12 -20.30 1.82
C LYS A 135 -11.79 -19.38 3.00
N ASP A 136 -10.51 -19.16 3.24
CA ASP A 136 -10.03 -18.36 4.37
C ASP A 136 -9.89 -16.87 3.98
N SER A 137 -9.86 -16.58 2.69
CA SER A 137 -9.67 -15.25 2.11
C SER A 137 -10.62 -15.06 0.92
N PRO A 138 -11.90 -14.77 1.17
CA PRO A 138 -12.86 -14.54 0.10
C PRO A 138 -12.41 -13.42 -0.84
N VAL A 139 -12.65 -13.63 -2.13
CA VAL A 139 -12.31 -12.68 -3.19
C VAL A 139 -13.58 -12.15 -3.83
N SER A 140 -13.68 -10.84 -3.99
CA SER A 140 -14.79 -10.24 -4.70
C SER A 140 -14.70 -10.48 -6.21
N VAL A 141 -15.83 -10.73 -6.85
CA VAL A 141 -15.89 -10.80 -8.32
C VAL A 141 -15.41 -9.48 -8.95
N GLY A 142 -15.72 -8.35 -8.32
CA GLY A 142 -15.22 -7.04 -8.75
C GLY A 142 -13.71 -6.95 -8.80
N ALA A 143 -13.01 -7.45 -7.78
CA ALA A 143 -11.56 -7.53 -7.76
C ALA A 143 -11.01 -8.47 -8.86
N MET A 144 -11.69 -9.61 -9.12
CA MET A 144 -11.31 -10.48 -10.24
C MET A 144 -11.45 -9.77 -11.58
N VAL A 145 -12.57 -9.08 -11.83
CA VAL A 145 -12.82 -8.31 -13.07
C VAL A 145 -11.77 -7.22 -13.24
N GLU A 146 -11.48 -6.47 -12.20
CA GLU A 146 -10.47 -5.42 -12.21
C GLU A 146 -9.07 -5.97 -12.55
N VAL A 147 -8.63 -6.99 -11.82
CA VAL A 147 -7.30 -7.58 -11.98
C VAL A 147 -7.12 -8.25 -13.34
N LEU A 148 -8.18 -8.84 -13.90
CA LEU A 148 -8.18 -9.46 -15.22
C LEU A 148 -8.34 -8.45 -16.36
N GLU A 149 -8.69 -7.18 -16.06
CA GLU A 149 -9.15 -6.22 -17.07
C GLU A 149 -10.29 -6.82 -17.91
N GLY A 150 -11.17 -7.57 -17.22
CA GLY A 150 -12.20 -8.40 -17.78
C GLY A 150 -13.57 -7.72 -17.82
N GLU A 151 -14.59 -8.49 -18.23
CA GLU A 151 -15.97 -8.05 -18.33
C GLU A 151 -16.88 -8.98 -17.49
N LEU A 152 -17.76 -8.41 -16.65
CA LEU A 152 -18.82 -9.15 -15.99
C LEU A 152 -19.97 -9.36 -16.96
N LEU A 153 -20.26 -10.61 -17.35
CA LEU A 153 -21.29 -10.94 -18.34
C LEU A 153 -22.63 -11.31 -17.70
N VAL A 154 -22.61 -12.03 -16.56
CA VAL A 154 -23.79 -12.49 -15.83
C VAL A 154 -23.54 -12.39 -14.35
N GLY A 155 -24.55 -12.05 -13.57
CA GLY A 155 -24.49 -11.93 -12.12
C GLY A 155 -24.06 -10.56 -11.63
N GLU A 156 -23.65 -10.50 -10.38
CA GLU A 156 -23.30 -9.26 -9.69
C GLU A 156 -21.97 -9.37 -8.93
N ASN A 157 -21.46 -8.25 -8.45
CA ASN A 157 -20.27 -8.23 -7.59
C ASN A 157 -20.62 -8.87 -6.24
N ARG A 158 -20.06 -10.05 -5.99
CA ARG A 158 -20.22 -10.81 -4.74
C ARG A 158 -18.87 -11.42 -4.34
N GLU A 159 -18.78 -11.86 -3.11
CA GLU A 159 -17.62 -12.61 -2.63
C GLU A 159 -17.69 -14.08 -3.05
N SER A 160 -16.55 -14.64 -3.38
CA SER A 160 -16.35 -16.06 -3.65
C SER A 160 -15.33 -16.64 -2.69
N SER A 161 -15.68 -17.75 -2.06
CA SER A 161 -14.83 -18.50 -1.12
C SER A 161 -14.50 -19.91 -1.60
N GLY A 162 -14.86 -20.24 -2.86
CA GLY A 162 -14.62 -21.55 -3.45
C GLY A 162 -13.16 -21.81 -3.80
N GLN A 163 -12.88 -23.03 -4.26
CA GLN A 163 -11.58 -23.42 -4.77
C GLN A 163 -11.44 -22.96 -6.23
N LEU A 164 -10.23 -22.57 -6.64
CA LEU A 164 -9.92 -22.21 -8.01
C LEU A 164 -9.54 -23.45 -8.81
N TRP A 165 -10.23 -23.65 -9.93
CA TRP A 165 -9.99 -24.72 -10.89
C TRP A 165 -9.66 -24.18 -12.28
N VAL A 166 -8.64 -24.72 -12.92
CA VAL A 166 -8.37 -24.52 -14.35
C VAL A 166 -8.70 -25.82 -15.06
N ILE A 167 -9.71 -25.81 -15.93
CA ILE A 167 -10.24 -27.02 -16.57
C ILE A 167 -9.43 -27.38 -17.80
N SER A 168 -8.49 -28.27 -17.59
CA SER A 168 -7.71 -28.96 -18.66
C SER A 168 -8.14 -30.43 -18.85
N MET A 169 -8.97 -30.94 -17.94
CA MET A 169 -9.49 -32.32 -17.97
C MET A 169 -10.72 -32.46 -18.85
N GLY A 170 -11.08 -33.74 -19.16
CA GLY A 170 -12.35 -34.06 -19.84
C GLY A 170 -13.57 -33.77 -18.97
N VAL A 171 -14.68 -33.45 -19.62
CA VAL A 171 -15.94 -33.03 -18.99
C VAL A 171 -16.45 -34.02 -17.93
N ASP A 172 -16.34 -35.32 -18.21
CA ASP A 172 -16.78 -36.38 -17.30
C ASP A 172 -15.99 -36.41 -15.99
N SER A 173 -14.76 -35.96 -16.01
CA SER A 173 -13.87 -35.95 -14.85
C SER A 173 -14.10 -34.78 -13.90
N MET A 174 -14.73 -33.71 -14.39
CA MET A 174 -14.94 -32.48 -13.61
C MET A 174 -15.75 -32.73 -12.32
N GLY A 175 -16.80 -33.56 -12.41
CA GLY A 175 -17.69 -33.87 -11.29
C GLY A 175 -17.04 -34.62 -10.11
N LYS A 176 -15.82 -35.15 -10.29
CA LYS A 176 -15.10 -35.85 -9.22
C LYS A 176 -14.34 -34.89 -8.29
N SER A 177 -14.07 -33.68 -8.74
CA SER A 177 -13.17 -32.74 -8.08
C SER A 177 -13.85 -31.43 -7.69
N MET A 178 -14.70 -30.91 -8.56
CA MET A 178 -15.40 -29.63 -8.35
C MET A 178 -16.50 -29.73 -7.30
N LYS A 179 -16.68 -28.64 -6.56
CA LYS A 179 -17.76 -28.46 -5.57
C LYS A 179 -18.59 -27.23 -5.90
N GLN A 180 -19.79 -27.20 -5.32
CA GLN A 180 -20.64 -26.02 -5.41
C GLN A 180 -19.93 -24.77 -4.84
N GLY A 181 -20.00 -23.66 -5.55
CA GLY A 181 -19.40 -22.39 -5.17
C GLY A 181 -17.96 -22.19 -5.65
N ASP A 182 -17.35 -23.19 -6.30
CA ASP A 182 -15.99 -23.08 -6.83
C ASP A 182 -15.85 -22.01 -7.93
N VAL A 183 -14.63 -21.48 -8.07
CA VAL A 183 -14.24 -20.60 -9.16
C VAL A 183 -13.59 -21.42 -10.25
N VAL A 184 -14.09 -21.33 -11.47
CA VAL A 184 -13.72 -22.23 -12.56
C VAL A 184 -13.26 -21.44 -13.77
N VAL A 185 -12.01 -21.64 -14.19
CA VAL A 185 -11.45 -21.07 -15.42
C VAL A 185 -11.58 -22.09 -16.55
N VAL A 186 -12.29 -21.71 -17.61
CA VAL A 186 -12.49 -22.51 -18.82
C VAL A 186 -12.22 -21.63 -20.03
N GLY A 187 -11.61 -22.19 -21.06
CA GLY A 187 -11.47 -21.54 -22.36
C GLY A 187 -12.76 -21.59 -23.22
N ASP A 188 -12.56 -21.63 -24.52
CA ASP A 188 -13.57 -21.62 -25.57
C ASP A 188 -14.25 -22.98 -25.81
N ARG A 189 -14.55 -23.73 -24.76
CA ARG A 189 -15.21 -25.06 -24.82
C ARG A 189 -16.60 -25.00 -24.20
N PRO A 190 -17.68 -24.78 -25.00
CA PRO A 190 -19.03 -24.62 -24.49
C PRO A 190 -19.54 -25.79 -23.63
N GLU A 191 -19.15 -27.04 -23.98
CA GLU A 191 -19.51 -28.23 -23.20
C GLU A 191 -18.90 -28.21 -21.78
N ALA A 192 -17.65 -27.72 -21.63
CA ALA A 192 -17.01 -27.61 -20.33
C ALA A 192 -17.58 -26.44 -19.52
N GLN A 193 -17.96 -25.34 -20.20
CA GLN A 193 -18.64 -24.19 -19.57
C GLN A 193 -20.00 -24.62 -19.01
N ARG A 194 -20.85 -25.29 -19.82
CA ARG A 194 -22.13 -25.85 -19.37
C ARG A 194 -21.94 -26.79 -18.19
N ARG A 195 -20.97 -27.69 -18.29
CA ARG A 195 -20.70 -28.66 -17.22
C ARG A 195 -20.27 -28.00 -15.91
N ALA A 196 -19.46 -26.95 -15.94
CA ALA A 196 -19.09 -26.18 -14.75
C ALA A 196 -20.34 -25.57 -14.07
N ILE A 197 -21.25 -24.99 -14.85
CA ILE A 197 -22.53 -24.44 -14.36
C ILE A 197 -23.40 -25.53 -13.76
N GLU A 198 -23.55 -26.69 -14.42
CA GLU A 198 -24.32 -27.84 -13.91
C GLU A 198 -23.81 -28.34 -12.56
N LEU A 199 -22.48 -28.33 -12.37
CA LEU A 199 -21.83 -28.73 -11.13
C LEU A 199 -21.91 -27.66 -10.03
N GLY A 200 -22.53 -26.50 -10.30
CA GLY A 200 -22.77 -25.45 -9.33
C GLY A 200 -21.57 -24.53 -9.12
N ALA A 201 -20.77 -24.28 -10.16
CA ALA A 201 -19.73 -23.26 -10.09
C ALA A 201 -20.30 -21.93 -9.57
N GLY A 202 -19.65 -21.33 -8.59
CA GLY A 202 -20.02 -20.01 -8.10
C GLY A 202 -19.63 -18.93 -9.10
N VAL A 203 -18.42 -19.03 -9.65
CA VAL A 203 -17.91 -18.12 -10.67
C VAL A 203 -17.34 -18.95 -11.82
N LEU A 204 -17.81 -18.68 -13.04
CA LEU A 204 -17.22 -19.18 -14.28
C LEU A 204 -16.41 -18.05 -14.93
N VAL A 205 -15.12 -18.23 -15.07
CA VAL A 205 -14.24 -17.29 -15.78
C VAL A 205 -13.90 -17.88 -17.14
N VAL A 206 -14.37 -17.23 -18.19
CA VAL A 206 -14.08 -17.64 -19.57
C VAL A 206 -12.88 -16.88 -20.07
N SER A 207 -11.82 -17.61 -20.38
CA SER A 207 -10.52 -17.06 -20.83
C SER A 207 -10.45 -16.94 -22.35
N ASN A 208 -9.37 -16.34 -22.85
CA ASN A 208 -9.04 -16.09 -24.27
C ASN A 208 -9.93 -15.04 -24.98
N GLY A 209 -10.72 -14.27 -24.27
CA GLY A 209 -11.55 -13.20 -24.85
C GLY A 209 -12.71 -13.71 -25.74
N VAL A 210 -12.98 -15.02 -25.75
CA VAL A 210 -14.06 -15.60 -26.54
C VAL A 210 -15.34 -15.57 -25.75
N ARG A 211 -16.32 -14.76 -26.20
CA ARG A 211 -17.63 -14.63 -25.53
C ARG A 211 -18.39 -15.96 -25.56
N PRO A 212 -18.91 -16.43 -24.43
CA PRO A 212 -19.75 -17.64 -24.37
C PRO A 212 -20.99 -17.56 -25.27
N GLU A 213 -21.47 -18.72 -25.67
CA GLU A 213 -22.75 -18.84 -26.38
C GLU A 213 -23.92 -18.31 -25.51
N ALA A 214 -24.95 -17.76 -26.16
CA ALA A 214 -26.14 -17.23 -25.46
C ALA A 214 -26.79 -18.24 -24.53
N GLU A 215 -26.83 -19.52 -24.94
CA GLU A 215 -27.36 -20.63 -24.15
C GLU A 215 -26.57 -20.82 -22.83
N VAL A 216 -25.25 -20.67 -22.86
CA VAL A 216 -24.40 -20.77 -21.67
C VAL A 216 -24.68 -19.62 -20.70
N LEU A 217 -24.84 -18.39 -21.22
CA LEU A 217 -25.13 -17.21 -20.40
C LEU A 217 -26.53 -17.33 -19.76
N GLN A 218 -27.52 -17.79 -20.51
CA GLN A 218 -28.87 -18.03 -20.00
C GLN A 218 -28.86 -19.10 -18.89
N MET A 219 -28.17 -20.22 -19.11
CA MET A 219 -28.03 -21.28 -18.10
C MET A 219 -27.33 -20.74 -16.83
N ALA A 220 -26.34 -19.90 -16.98
CA ALA A 220 -25.62 -19.30 -15.84
C ALA A 220 -26.54 -18.38 -15.01
N GLU A 221 -27.39 -17.59 -15.69
CA GLU A 221 -28.38 -16.73 -15.04
C GLU A 221 -29.43 -17.57 -14.27
N GLU A 222 -29.99 -18.60 -14.89
CA GLU A 222 -30.96 -19.52 -14.29
C GLU A 222 -30.41 -20.28 -13.07
N ARG A 223 -29.09 -20.59 -13.08
CA ARG A 223 -28.43 -21.33 -12.02
C ARG A 223 -27.76 -20.45 -10.98
N GLY A 224 -27.74 -19.11 -11.17
CA GLY A 224 -27.09 -18.16 -10.29
C GLY A 224 -25.55 -18.24 -10.31
N THR A 225 -24.97 -18.73 -11.42
CA THR A 225 -23.52 -18.71 -11.65
C THR A 225 -23.10 -17.35 -12.19
N THR A 226 -22.13 -16.71 -11.57
CA THR A 226 -21.55 -15.48 -12.10
C THR A 226 -20.57 -15.78 -13.22
N VAL A 227 -20.65 -15.04 -14.34
CA VAL A 227 -19.77 -15.25 -15.51
C VAL A 227 -18.91 -14.03 -15.76
N VAL A 228 -17.61 -14.24 -15.78
CA VAL A 228 -16.59 -13.22 -16.07
C VAL A 228 -15.85 -13.61 -17.35
N LEU A 229 -15.71 -12.67 -18.28
CA LEU A 229 -14.89 -12.82 -19.46
C LEU A 229 -13.50 -12.24 -19.22
N SER A 230 -12.46 -13.04 -19.40
CA SER A 230 -11.07 -12.60 -19.35
C SER A 230 -10.47 -12.55 -20.76
N PRO A 231 -9.81 -11.46 -21.17
CA PRO A 231 -9.14 -11.37 -22.47
C PRO A 231 -7.86 -12.23 -22.53
N LEU A 232 -7.40 -12.71 -21.39
CA LEU A 232 -6.13 -13.40 -21.21
C LEU A 232 -6.28 -14.91 -21.38
N ASP A 233 -5.19 -15.62 -21.64
CA ASP A 233 -5.18 -17.10 -21.65
C ASP A 233 -5.48 -17.68 -20.26
N SER A 234 -5.82 -18.97 -20.22
CA SER A 234 -6.27 -19.64 -19.00
C SER A 234 -5.19 -19.68 -17.91
N TYR A 235 -3.92 -19.76 -18.27
CA TYR A 235 -2.81 -19.78 -17.31
C TYR A 235 -2.63 -18.42 -16.64
N VAL A 236 -2.54 -17.35 -17.44
CA VAL A 236 -2.42 -15.98 -16.93
C VAL A 236 -3.66 -15.59 -16.14
N THR A 237 -4.87 -15.90 -16.66
CA THR A 237 -6.15 -15.68 -15.97
C THR A 237 -6.13 -16.31 -14.58
N SER A 238 -5.76 -17.58 -14.45
CA SER A 238 -5.74 -18.26 -13.14
C SER A 238 -4.73 -17.64 -12.17
N ARG A 239 -3.57 -17.24 -12.66
CA ARG A 239 -2.53 -16.57 -11.87
C ARG A 239 -3.01 -15.22 -11.34
N LEU A 240 -3.69 -14.45 -12.17
CA LEU A 240 -4.20 -13.13 -11.79
C LEU A 240 -5.39 -13.23 -10.83
N ILE A 241 -6.27 -14.24 -10.97
CA ILE A 241 -7.33 -14.50 -10.00
C ILE A 241 -6.75 -14.76 -8.59
N GLN A 242 -5.63 -15.46 -8.48
CA GLN A 242 -4.95 -15.65 -7.20
C GLN A 242 -4.45 -14.34 -6.59
N LEU A 243 -4.08 -13.38 -7.43
CA LEU A 243 -3.61 -12.06 -7.01
C LEU A 243 -4.75 -11.03 -6.81
N SER A 244 -6.02 -11.45 -6.97
CA SER A 244 -7.17 -10.61 -6.65
C SER A 244 -7.53 -10.63 -5.15
N VAL A 245 -6.88 -11.47 -4.34
CA VAL A 245 -7.06 -11.45 -2.88
C VAL A 245 -6.69 -10.08 -2.31
N PRO A 246 -7.40 -9.61 -1.27
CA PRO A 246 -7.11 -8.32 -0.68
C PRO A 246 -5.77 -8.33 0.06
N CYS A 247 -5.07 -7.22 0.09
CA CYS A 247 -3.70 -7.14 0.65
C CYS A 247 -3.64 -7.37 2.16
N TRP A 248 -4.75 -7.18 2.90
CA TRP A 248 -4.80 -7.48 4.34
C TRP A 248 -4.48 -8.96 4.65
N GLU A 249 -4.74 -9.88 3.73
CA GLU A 249 -4.47 -11.32 3.88
C GLU A 249 -2.98 -11.65 4.07
N VAL A 250 -2.11 -10.83 3.52
CA VAL A 250 -0.67 -11.09 3.51
C VAL A 250 0.16 -10.01 4.21
N MET A 251 -0.45 -8.88 4.56
CA MET A 251 0.25 -7.81 5.26
C MET A 251 0.73 -8.27 6.65
N SER A 252 1.71 -7.59 7.19
CA SER A 252 2.08 -7.70 8.60
C SER A 252 1.26 -6.68 9.37
N GLU A 253 0.45 -7.15 10.32
CA GLU A 253 -0.36 -6.30 11.17
C GLU A 253 0.50 -5.61 12.25
N ASN A 254 -0.02 -4.51 12.80
CA ASN A 254 0.57 -3.78 13.93
C ASN A 254 2.06 -3.43 13.71
N PRO A 255 2.41 -2.70 12.63
CA PRO A 255 3.78 -2.29 12.40
C PRO A 255 4.27 -1.38 13.55
N LEU A 256 5.57 -1.45 13.84
CA LEU A 256 6.18 -0.51 14.78
C LEU A 256 6.07 0.90 14.20
N THR A 257 5.57 1.81 15.00
CA THR A 257 5.39 3.22 14.64
C THR A 257 6.14 4.13 15.60
N VAL A 258 6.52 5.29 15.12
CA VAL A 258 7.13 6.35 15.91
C VAL A 258 6.37 7.64 15.68
N HIS A 259 6.43 8.56 16.65
CA HIS A 259 5.76 9.85 16.52
C HIS A 259 6.66 10.85 15.76
N PRO A 260 6.10 11.77 14.95
CA PRO A 260 6.87 12.80 14.24
C PRO A 260 7.79 13.64 15.13
N ASP A 261 7.44 13.82 16.39
CA ASP A 261 8.21 14.57 17.36
C ASP A 261 9.25 13.76 18.14
N ASP A 262 9.33 12.45 17.93
CA ASP A 262 10.34 11.59 18.56
C ASP A 262 11.74 11.94 18.04
N LEU A 263 12.76 11.84 18.90
CA LEU A 263 14.15 12.03 18.51
C LEU A 263 14.65 10.80 17.74
N ILE A 264 15.39 11.03 16.66
CA ILE A 264 16.00 9.93 15.87
C ILE A 264 16.90 9.05 16.75
N THR A 265 17.60 9.63 17.71
CA THR A 265 18.48 8.89 18.63
C THR A 265 17.74 7.95 19.59
N ASP A 266 16.44 8.13 19.78
CA ASP A 266 15.65 7.32 20.72
C ASP A 266 14.97 6.13 20.04
N ILE A 267 15.02 6.07 18.68
CA ILE A 267 14.39 5.04 17.85
C ILE A 267 15.39 4.15 17.12
N THR A 268 16.68 4.38 17.28
CA THR A 268 17.79 3.55 16.77
C THR A 268 18.42 2.74 17.90
#